data_1a7e4fd55610367371ddde60ad46c830
#
_entry.id   1a7e4fd55610367371ddde60ad46c830
#
_cell.length_a   1.000
_cell.length_b   1.000
_cell.length_c   1.000
_cell.angle_alpha   90.00
_cell.angle_beta   90.00
_cell.angle_gamma   90.00
#
_symmetry.space_group_name_H-M   'P 1'
#
loop_
_entity.id
_entity.type
_entity.pdbx_description
1 polymer ?
#
loop_
_entity_poly.entity_id
_entity_poly.type
_entity_poly.pdbx_seq_one_letter_code
_entity_poly.pdbx_strand_id
1 'polypeptide(L)' 'MTDREKKLVIALVKMVDQYLDNHQDEVDSRSMSAGEYAIDALADFGLMEVVHTRFGRWTDAGKKFVAENVPRPNSN' A
#
# COMPACT_ATOMS: atom_id res chain seq x y z
N MET A 1 15.78 6.24 3.17
CA MET A 1 14.67 6.25 4.15
C MET A 1 15.23 6.06 5.55
N THR A 2 14.89 6.96 6.45
CA THR A 2 15.34 6.85 7.85
C THR A 2 14.57 5.72 8.55
N ASP A 3 15.04 5.30 9.71
CA ASP A 3 14.34 4.27 10.49
C ASP A 3 12.92 4.71 10.86
N ARG A 4 12.75 5.99 11.18
CA ARG A 4 11.42 6.54 11.50
C ARG A 4 10.52 6.53 10.29
N GLU A 5 11.04 6.93 9.15
CA GLU A 5 10.28 6.92 7.90
C GLU A 5 9.89 5.49 7.53
N LYS A 6 10.83 4.56 7.65
CA LYS A 6 10.56 3.16 7.34
C LYS A 6 9.45 2.61 8.24
N LYS A 7 9.51 2.90 9.53
CA LYS A 7 8.48 2.46 10.47
C LYS A 7 7.10 3.01 10.10
N LEU A 8 7.06 4.28 9.75
CA LEU A 8 5.82 4.94 9.36
C LEU A 8 5.28 4.36 8.04
N VAL A 9 6.16 4.16 7.07
CA VAL A 9 5.78 3.60 5.78
C VAL A 9 5.27 2.17 5.94
N ILE A 10 5.92 1.35 6.77
CA ILE A 10 5.45 -0.01 7.04
C ILE A 10 4.04 0.02 7.65
N ALA A 11 3.80 0.92 8.62
CA ALA A 11 2.47 1.04 9.22
C ALA A 11 1.42 1.41 8.18
N LEU A 12 1.75 2.37 7.31
CA LEU A 12 0.85 2.80 6.26
C LEU A 12 0.58 1.69 5.24
N VAL A 13 1.62 0.97 4.86
CA VAL A 13 1.52 -0.17 3.93
C VAL A 13 0.60 -1.24 4.52
N LYS A 14 0.76 -1.57 5.80
CA LYS A 14 -0.10 -2.54 6.46
C LYS A 14 -1.57 -2.11 6.45
N MET A 15 -1.83 -0.85 6.70
CA MET A 15 -3.19 -0.31 6.68
C MET A 15 -3.79 -0.41 5.29
N VAL A 16 -3.06 0.02 4.28
CA VAL A 16 -3.56 0.02 2.90
C VAL A 16 -3.74 -1.41 2.41
N ASP A 17 -2.83 -2.30 2.74
CA ASP A 17 -2.89 -3.69 2.28
C ASP A 17 -4.14 -4.42 2.78
N GLN A 18 -4.71 -4.01 3.92
CA GLN A 18 -5.94 -4.58 4.43
C GLN A 18 -7.14 -4.33 3.52
N TYR A 19 -7.08 -3.30 2.70
CA TYR A 19 -8.18 -2.90 1.82
C TYR A 19 -7.92 -3.28 0.37
N LEU A 20 -6.93 -4.13 0.15
CA LEU A 20 -6.59 -4.58 -1.19
C LEU A 20 -7.75 -5.35 -1.82
N ASP A 21 -8.08 -5.00 -3.04
CA ASP A 21 -9.09 -5.72 -3.80
C ASP A 21 -8.48 -7.02 -4.32
N ASN A 22 -9.05 -8.14 -3.91
CA ASN A 22 -8.52 -9.45 -4.26
C ASN A 22 -8.54 -9.75 -5.76
N HIS A 23 -9.36 -9.07 -6.51
CA HIS A 23 -9.49 -9.37 -7.92
C HIS A 23 -8.43 -8.73 -8.78
N GLN A 24 -7.94 -7.55 -8.40
CA GLN A 24 -7.08 -6.77 -9.27
C GLN A 24 -5.89 -6.13 -8.57
N ASP A 25 -5.64 -6.51 -7.36
CA ASP A 25 -4.57 -5.94 -6.54
C ASP A 25 -4.68 -4.41 -6.41
N GLU A 26 -5.91 -3.91 -6.40
CA GLU A 26 -6.18 -2.48 -6.30
C GLU A 26 -6.86 -2.14 -4.98
N VAL A 27 -6.58 -0.95 -4.50
CA VAL A 27 -7.19 -0.42 -3.29
C VAL A 27 -8.06 0.78 -3.67
N ASP A 28 -9.32 0.74 -3.25
CA ASP A 28 -10.24 1.85 -3.43
C ASP A 28 -10.05 2.83 -2.26
N SER A 29 -9.66 4.06 -2.57
CA SER A 29 -9.44 5.09 -1.55
C SER A 29 -10.68 5.38 -0.71
N ARG A 30 -11.85 5.05 -1.21
CA ARG A 30 -13.11 5.24 -0.47
C ARG A 30 -13.34 4.19 0.60
N SER A 31 -12.58 3.09 0.55
CA SER A 31 -12.74 1.99 1.51
C SER A 31 -12.22 2.34 2.89
N MET A 32 -11.42 3.38 2.99
CA MET A 32 -10.81 3.77 4.27
C MET A 32 -10.72 5.27 4.40
N SER A 33 -10.71 5.74 5.64
CA SER A 33 -10.53 7.17 5.92
C SER A 33 -9.16 7.63 5.43
N ALA A 34 -9.13 8.77 4.77
CA ALA A 34 -7.90 9.36 4.24
C ALA A 34 -7.15 8.45 3.25
N GLY A 35 -7.88 7.49 2.64
CA GLY A 35 -7.26 6.54 1.71
C GLY A 35 -6.59 7.21 0.52
N GLU A 36 -7.15 8.30 0.04
CA GLU A 36 -6.57 9.06 -1.06
C GLU A 36 -5.21 9.62 -0.68
N TYR A 37 -5.07 10.15 0.54
CA TYR A 37 -3.79 10.66 1.02
C TYR A 37 -2.78 9.54 1.25
N ALA A 38 -3.26 8.39 1.74
CA ALA A 38 -2.40 7.25 1.96
C ALA A 38 -1.82 6.73 0.64
N ILE A 39 -2.65 6.60 -0.38
CA ILE A 39 -2.20 6.16 -1.70
C ILE A 39 -1.22 7.15 -2.29
N ASP A 40 -1.50 8.46 -2.18
CA ASP A 40 -0.58 9.49 -2.65
C ASP A 40 0.78 9.41 -1.96
N ALA A 41 0.77 9.26 -0.65
CA ALA A 41 2.02 9.17 0.12
C ALA A 41 2.84 7.95 -0.32
N LEU A 42 2.20 6.81 -0.50
CA LEU A 42 2.89 5.61 -0.95
C LEU A 42 3.37 5.74 -2.40
N ALA A 43 2.64 6.48 -3.22
CA ALA A 43 3.07 6.77 -4.58
C ALA A 43 4.35 7.61 -4.60
N ASP A 44 4.48 8.54 -3.67
CA ASP A 44 5.69 9.36 -3.54
C ASP A 44 6.92 8.50 -3.22
N PHE A 45 6.75 7.39 -2.54
CA PHE A 45 7.84 6.45 -2.27
C PHE A 45 8.02 5.42 -3.39
N GLY A 46 7.23 5.52 -4.45
CA GLY A 46 7.32 4.58 -5.55
C GLY A 46 6.70 3.22 -5.27
N LEU A 47 5.94 3.09 -4.20
CA LEU A 47 5.37 1.80 -3.77
C LEU A 47 3.98 1.56 -4.34
N MET A 48 3.28 2.61 -4.71
CA MET A 48 1.96 2.53 -5.34
C MET A 48 1.89 3.43 -6.56
N GLU A 49 0.91 3.16 -7.41
CA GLU A 49 0.56 4.05 -8.51
C GLU A 49 -0.95 4.22 -8.52
N VAL A 50 -1.40 5.39 -8.94
CA VAL A 50 -2.83 5.67 -9.09
C VAL A 50 -3.26 5.14 -10.45
N VAL A 51 -4.19 4.18 -10.46
CA VAL A 51 -4.65 3.54 -11.68
C VAL A 51 -5.87 4.28 -12.24
N HIS A 52 -6.77 4.67 -11.35
CA HIS A 52 -7.96 5.43 -11.66
C HIS A 52 -8.08 6.56 -10.65
N THR A 53 -9.08 7.40 -10.81
CA THR A 53 -9.28 8.54 -9.94
C THR A 53 -9.16 8.22 -8.44
N ARG A 54 -9.59 7.03 -8.03
CA ARG A 54 -9.62 6.67 -6.62
C ARG A 54 -8.99 5.32 -6.29
N PHE A 55 -8.42 4.64 -7.29
CA PHE A 55 -7.83 3.32 -7.07
C PHE A 55 -6.32 3.41 -7.12
N GLY A 56 -5.66 2.77 -6.17
CA GLY A 56 -4.21 2.62 -6.16
C GLY A 56 -3.84 1.15 -6.30
N ARG A 57 -2.68 0.90 -6.84
CA ARG A 57 -2.15 -0.44 -7.04
C ARG A 57 -0.69 -0.47 -6.64
N TRP A 58 -0.25 -1.58 -6.03
CA TRP A 58 1.16 -1.75 -5.71
C TRP A 58 1.99 -1.80 -7.00
N THR A 59 3.09 -1.06 -7.00
CA THR A 59 4.12 -1.20 -8.03
C THR A 59 4.92 -2.48 -7.76
N ASP A 60 5.81 -2.87 -8.65
CA ASP A 60 6.71 -3.99 -8.37
C ASP A 60 7.52 -3.76 -7.10
N ALA A 61 8.01 -2.54 -6.90
CA ALA A 61 8.71 -2.17 -5.68
C ALA A 61 7.79 -2.27 -4.46
N GLY A 62 6.53 -1.88 -4.61
CA GLY A 62 5.54 -1.99 -3.56
C GLY A 62 5.26 -3.43 -3.17
N LYS A 63 5.09 -4.30 -4.16
CA LYS A 63 4.87 -5.73 -3.92
C LYS A 63 6.04 -6.36 -3.16
N LYS A 64 7.26 -6.00 -3.55
CA LYS A 64 8.45 -6.47 -2.87
C LYS A 64 8.49 -5.97 -1.43
N PHE A 65 8.17 -4.70 -1.23
CA PHE A 65 8.15 -4.09 0.11
C PHE A 65 7.13 -4.79 1.01
N VAL A 66 5.94 -5.06 0.48
CA VAL A 66 4.90 -5.79 1.22
C VAL A 66 5.40 -7.18 1.59
N ALA A 67 5.99 -7.90 0.65
CA ALA A 67 6.48 -9.24 0.89
C ALA A 67 7.54 -9.28 1.98
N GLU A 68 8.39 -8.26 2.05
CA GLU A 68 9.49 -8.21 3.00
C GLU A 68 9.08 -7.69 4.38
N ASN A 69 8.04 -6.88 4.47
CA ASN A 69 7.74 -6.13 5.68
C ASN A 69 6.36 -6.39 6.29
N VAL A 70 5.46 -7.00 5.55
CA VAL A 70 4.11 -7.27 6.03
C VAL A 70 3.94 -8.78 6.16
N PRO A 71 3.92 -9.30 7.39
CA PRO A 71 3.74 -10.75 7.58
C PRO A 71 2.34 -11.17 7.14
N ARG A 72 2.29 -12.30 6.48
CA ARG A 72 1.04 -12.88 6.05
C ARG A 72 0.83 -14.18 6.83
N PRO A 73 -0.24 -14.26 7.63
CA PRO A 73 -0.46 -15.42 8.47
C PRO A 73 -0.68 -16.69 7.68
N ASN A 74 -1.01 -16.57 6.42
CA ASN A 74 -1.35 -17.71 5.60
C ASN A 74 -0.70 -17.58 4.24
N SER A 75 0.55 -17.92 4.19
CA SER A 75 1.38 -17.68 3.01
C SER A 75 1.31 -18.77 1.96
N ASN A 76 0.37 -19.61 2.05
CA ASN A 76 0.24 -20.71 1.08
C ASN A 76 -0.03 -20.24 -0.32
#